data_1924fdc51fc563fdeb43974193b7bb67
#
_entry.id   1924fdc51fc563fdeb43974193b7bb67
#
_cell.length_a   1.000
_cell.length_b   1.000
_cell.length_c   1.000
_cell.angle_alpha   90.00
_cell.angle_beta   90.00
_cell.angle_gamma   90.00
#
_symmetry.space_group_name_H-M   'P 1'
#
loop_
_entity.id
_entity.type
_entity.pdbx_description
1 polymer ?
#
loop_
_entity_poly.entity_id
_entity_poly.type
_entity_poly.pdbx_seq_one_letter_code
_entity_poly.pdbx_strand_id
1 'polypeptide(L)'
;MRILLAAAVAAAAVAAPAFAQDAAPFTGARLGVTLGYDKTHDRDGFTYGGAFGYDYAVAPKITLGAEATFEDSTTKGDGIRASRDVAISARAGYVLTPKLLAFAKVGYDTTRFEIADEGHNNLEGVRYGGGLEYSVTPRTYISAEYRRTEYEDHFGGRDAGIVGAGFRF
;
A
#
# COMPACT_ATOMS: atom_id res chain seq x y z
N MET A 1 -24.77 -2.71 -3.88
CA MET A 1 -24.12 -4.03 -3.64
C MET A 1 -22.60 -3.97 -3.50
N ARG A 2 -21.93 -2.89 -3.96
CA ARG A 2 -20.45 -2.72 -3.89
C ARG A 2 -19.92 -2.32 -2.49
N ILE A 3 -20.72 -1.68 -1.65
CA ILE A 3 -20.33 -1.21 -0.31
C ILE A 3 -20.29 -2.36 0.71
N LEU A 4 -21.09 -3.42 0.53
CA LEU A 4 -21.14 -4.56 1.45
C LEU A 4 -19.91 -5.48 1.37
N LEU A 5 -19.19 -5.51 0.23
CA LEU A 5 -17.96 -6.28 0.09
C LEU A 5 -16.79 -5.64 0.87
N ALA A 6 -16.70 -4.31 0.87
CA ALA A 6 -15.65 -3.59 1.62
C ALA A 6 -15.81 -3.75 3.14
N ALA A 7 -17.05 -3.79 3.63
CA ALA A 7 -17.34 -4.00 5.05
C ALA A 7 -17.03 -5.45 5.52
N ALA A 8 -17.19 -6.44 4.64
CA ALA A 8 -16.89 -7.83 4.97
C ALA A 8 -15.38 -8.12 5.08
N VAL A 9 -14.56 -7.46 4.29
CA VAL A 9 -13.08 -7.56 4.37
C VAL A 9 -12.54 -6.90 5.63
N ALA A 10 -13.13 -5.78 6.05
CA ALA A 10 -12.75 -5.10 7.30
C ALA A 10 -13.15 -5.91 8.55
N ALA A 11 -14.29 -6.62 8.53
CA ALA A 11 -14.75 -7.43 9.65
C ALA A 11 -13.93 -8.73 9.82
N ALA A 12 -13.39 -9.30 8.77
CA ALA A 12 -12.53 -10.50 8.83
C ALA A 12 -11.16 -10.21 9.48
N ALA A 13 -10.69 -8.98 9.45
CA ALA A 13 -9.40 -8.58 10.04
C ALA A 13 -9.44 -8.49 11.58
N VAL A 14 -10.64 -8.39 12.19
CA VAL A 14 -10.80 -8.20 13.65
C VAL A 14 -10.91 -9.54 14.40
N ALA A 15 -11.13 -10.66 13.71
CA ALA A 15 -11.32 -11.98 14.31
C ALA A 15 -10.04 -12.83 14.36
N ALA A 16 -8.85 -12.21 14.37
CA ALA A 16 -7.62 -12.97 14.57
C ALA A 16 -7.55 -13.44 16.04
N PRO A 17 -7.51 -14.75 16.32
CA PRO A 17 -7.28 -15.24 17.67
C PRO A 17 -5.91 -14.76 18.16
N ALA A 18 -5.88 -14.25 19.39
CA ALA A 18 -4.67 -13.87 20.09
C ALA A 18 -3.84 -15.12 20.43
N PHE A 19 -3.22 -15.74 19.46
CA PHE A 19 -2.16 -16.72 19.70
C PHE A 19 -0.86 -15.97 19.98
N ALA A 20 -0.67 -15.59 21.23
CA ALA A 20 0.61 -15.17 21.76
C ALA A 20 1.48 -16.42 21.94
N GLN A 21 2.04 -16.95 20.87
CA GLN A 21 3.12 -17.95 20.95
C GLN A 21 3.99 -17.75 19.71
N ASP A 22 5.24 -17.31 19.95
CA ASP A 22 6.34 -17.23 18.97
C ASP A 22 5.89 -16.79 17.56
N ALA A 23 5.24 -15.63 17.51
CA ALA A 23 4.80 -15.07 16.25
C ALA A 23 6.02 -14.97 15.33
N ALA A 24 5.96 -15.68 14.21
CA ALA A 24 6.99 -15.57 13.19
C ALA A 24 7.19 -14.07 12.88
N PRO A 25 8.46 -13.60 12.79
CA PRO A 25 8.71 -12.20 12.56
C PRO A 25 7.95 -11.72 11.32
N PHE A 26 7.44 -10.48 11.35
CA PHE A 26 6.70 -9.85 10.27
C PHE A 26 5.30 -10.42 9.98
N THR A 27 4.63 -11.00 10.99
CA THR A 27 3.24 -11.46 10.89
C THR A 27 2.30 -10.60 11.72
N GLY A 28 0.99 -10.69 11.45
CA GLY A 28 -0.06 -9.97 12.15
C GLY A 28 -0.58 -8.74 11.43
N ALA A 29 -1.48 -8.02 12.09
CA ALA A 29 -2.02 -6.78 11.59
C ALA A 29 -0.98 -5.67 11.65
N ARG A 30 -0.97 -4.79 10.64
CA ARG A 30 -0.10 -3.63 10.60
C ARG A 30 -0.86 -2.39 10.17
N LEU A 31 -0.49 -1.28 10.77
CA LEU A 31 -1.02 0.05 10.47
C LEU A 31 0.17 1.01 10.37
N GLY A 32 0.20 1.83 9.34
CA GLY A 32 1.30 2.76 9.13
C GLY A 32 0.90 4.00 8.37
N VAL A 33 1.81 4.95 8.35
CA VAL A 33 1.77 6.13 7.51
C VAL A 33 2.83 6.00 6.42
N THR A 34 2.55 6.60 5.28
CA THR A 34 3.42 6.60 4.10
C THR A 34 3.70 8.01 3.65
N LEU A 35 4.91 8.24 3.18
CA LEU A 35 5.34 9.47 2.53
C LEU A 35 6.17 9.10 1.32
N GLY A 36 5.94 9.73 0.19
CA GLY A 36 6.63 9.40 -1.03
C GLY A 36 6.80 10.55 -2.00
N TYR A 37 7.61 10.26 -2.99
CA TYR A 37 7.80 11.11 -4.16
C TYR A 37 7.44 10.30 -5.39
N ASP A 38 6.51 10.84 -6.16
CA ASP A 38 6.02 10.21 -7.38
C ASP A 38 6.39 11.01 -8.62
N LYS A 39 6.64 10.28 -9.69
CA LYS A 39 6.99 10.83 -10.99
C LYS A 39 6.11 10.21 -12.07
N THR A 40 5.45 11.06 -12.82
CA THR A 40 4.75 10.74 -14.06
C THR A 40 5.45 11.50 -15.19
N HIS A 41 5.33 11.10 -16.44
CA HIS A 41 6.10 11.54 -17.61
C HIS A 41 6.60 12.99 -17.60
N ASP A 42 5.79 13.98 -17.20
CA ASP A 42 6.12 15.40 -17.15
C ASP A 42 5.82 16.09 -15.82
N ARG A 43 5.50 15.32 -14.77
CA ARG A 43 5.07 15.86 -13.47
C ARG A 43 5.60 15.02 -12.33
N ASP A 44 5.98 15.70 -11.28
CA ASP A 44 6.43 15.10 -10.04
C ASP A 44 5.69 15.73 -8.85
N GLY A 45 5.59 14.98 -7.78
CA GLY A 45 4.89 15.42 -6.58
C GLY A 45 5.20 14.57 -5.36
N PHE A 46 4.69 15.05 -4.23
CA PHE A 46 4.73 14.29 -2.99
C PHE A 46 3.40 13.58 -2.79
N THR A 47 3.49 12.30 -2.39
CA THR A 47 2.34 11.52 -1.95
C THR A 47 2.47 11.21 -0.46
N TYR A 48 1.35 11.23 0.25
CA TYR A 48 1.29 10.92 1.67
C TYR A 48 -0.02 10.20 1.98
N GLY A 49 0.01 9.35 2.99
CA GLY A 49 -1.18 8.58 3.32
C GLY A 49 -1.01 7.59 4.44
N GLY A 50 -1.87 6.60 4.44
CA GLY A 50 -1.87 5.50 5.39
C GLY A 50 -1.98 4.15 4.71
N ALA A 51 -1.44 3.14 5.37
CA ALA A 51 -1.50 1.76 4.96
C ALA A 51 -2.02 0.89 6.10
N PHE A 52 -2.93 -0.01 5.80
CA PHE A 52 -3.40 -1.04 6.70
C PHE A 52 -3.24 -2.40 6.02
N GLY A 53 -2.71 -3.39 6.73
CA GLY A 53 -2.51 -4.72 6.17
C GLY A 53 -2.49 -5.81 7.22
N TYR A 54 -2.47 -7.04 6.72
CA TYR A 54 -2.29 -8.23 7.54
C TYR A 54 -1.37 -9.20 6.79
N ASP A 55 -0.34 -9.67 7.49
CA ASP A 55 0.61 -10.65 6.97
C ASP A 55 0.51 -11.96 7.75
N TYR A 56 0.52 -13.08 7.05
CA TYR A 56 0.49 -14.44 7.61
C TYR A 56 1.74 -15.21 7.18
N ALA A 57 2.37 -15.95 8.10
CA ALA A 57 3.49 -16.83 7.78
C ALA A 57 2.98 -18.12 7.13
N VAL A 58 3.34 -18.34 5.88
CA VAL A 58 3.03 -19.58 5.13
C VAL A 58 4.18 -20.58 5.17
N ALA A 59 5.40 -20.11 5.50
CA ALA A 59 6.59 -20.91 5.72
C ALA A 59 7.56 -20.16 6.66
N PRO A 60 8.61 -20.79 7.21
CA PRO A 60 9.49 -20.16 8.20
C PRO A 60 10.11 -18.81 7.79
N LYS A 61 10.23 -18.56 6.49
CA LYS A 61 10.81 -17.31 5.95
C LYS A 61 9.89 -16.61 4.95
N ILE A 62 8.67 -17.11 4.74
CA ILE A 62 7.76 -16.59 3.72
C ILE A 62 6.48 -16.11 4.39
N THR A 63 6.12 -14.85 4.13
CA THR A 63 4.85 -14.28 4.52
C THR A 63 4.01 -13.96 3.29
N LEU A 64 2.70 -14.15 3.40
CA LEU A 64 1.71 -13.68 2.45
C LEU A 64 0.73 -12.78 3.19
N GLY A 65 0.28 -11.74 2.54
CA GLY A 65 -0.63 -10.79 3.15
C GLY A 65 -1.43 -9.99 2.14
N ALA A 66 -2.27 -9.13 2.70
CA ALA A 66 -3.03 -8.13 1.96
C ALA A 66 -2.81 -6.76 2.60
N GLU A 67 -2.89 -5.72 1.76
CA GLU A 67 -2.74 -4.33 2.18
C GLU A 67 -3.74 -3.46 1.47
N ALA A 68 -4.34 -2.54 2.21
CA ALA A 68 -5.09 -1.41 1.68
C ALA A 68 -4.31 -0.13 1.94
N THR A 69 -4.18 0.73 0.94
CA THR A 69 -3.56 2.05 1.04
C THR A 69 -4.56 3.14 0.71
N PHE A 70 -4.47 4.24 1.46
CA PHE A 70 -5.25 5.46 1.25
C PHE A 70 -4.25 6.61 1.20
N GLU A 71 -4.09 7.19 0.03
CA GLU A 71 -3.08 8.21 -0.20
C GLU A 71 -3.68 9.44 -0.87
N ASP A 72 -3.02 10.57 -0.69
CA ASP A 72 -3.30 11.82 -1.39
C ASP A 72 -1.99 12.32 -2.00
N SER A 73 -2.09 13.09 -3.08
CA SER A 73 -0.93 13.62 -3.77
C SER A 73 -1.01 15.14 -3.88
N THR A 74 0.14 15.80 -3.73
CA THR A 74 0.28 17.24 -3.92
C THR A 74 0.52 17.63 -5.37
N THR A 75 0.59 16.66 -6.30
CA THR A 75 0.83 16.91 -7.71
C THR A 75 -0.27 17.78 -8.30
N LYS A 76 0.09 19.02 -8.66
CA LYS A 76 -0.80 20.00 -9.28
C LYS A 76 -0.41 20.18 -10.74
N GLY A 77 -1.38 20.18 -11.65
CA GLY A 77 -1.19 20.55 -13.04
C GLY A 77 -2.49 21.07 -13.63
N ASP A 78 -2.44 22.25 -14.24
CA ASP A 78 -3.46 22.91 -15.10
C ASP A 78 -4.93 22.51 -14.82
N GLY A 79 -5.43 22.82 -13.63
CA GLY A 79 -6.84 22.56 -13.27
C GLY A 79 -7.19 21.13 -12.89
N ILE A 80 -6.24 20.18 -12.94
CA ILE A 80 -6.43 18.79 -12.54
C ILE A 80 -5.75 18.56 -11.19
N ARG A 81 -6.51 18.17 -10.19
CA ARG A 81 -6.03 17.78 -8.88
C ARG A 81 -6.17 16.26 -8.75
N ALA A 82 -5.06 15.55 -8.64
CA ALA A 82 -5.10 14.15 -8.24
C ALA A 82 -5.52 14.10 -6.76
N SER A 83 -6.74 13.65 -6.50
CA SER A 83 -7.33 13.61 -5.17
C SER A 83 -7.75 12.18 -4.88
N ARG A 84 -7.19 11.60 -3.83
CA ARG A 84 -7.51 10.28 -3.28
C ARG A 84 -7.19 9.10 -4.19
N ASP A 85 -6.16 8.43 -3.79
CA ASP A 85 -5.67 7.17 -4.32
C ASP A 85 -6.01 6.07 -3.31
N VAL A 86 -6.74 5.06 -3.74
CA VAL A 86 -7.10 3.90 -2.92
C VAL A 86 -6.66 2.65 -3.66
N ALA A 87 -5.79 1.87 -3.03
CA ALA A 87 -5.36 0.60 -3.61
C ALA A 87 -5.54 -0.56 -2.65
N ILE A 88 -5.79 -1.75 -3.21
CA ILE A 88 -5.78 -3.03 -2.52
C ILE A 88 -4.73 -3.90 -3.19
N SER A 89 -3.81 -4.45 -2.40
CA SER A 89 -2.68 -5.22 -2.90
C SER A 89 -2.54 -6.56 -2.16
N ALA A 90 -2.14 -7.59 -2.87
CA ALA A 90 -1.53 -8.77 -2.30
C ALA A 90 -0.04 -8.49 -2.03
N ARG A 91 0.47 -9.02 -0.94
CA ARG A 91 1.87 -8.84 -0.53
C ARG A 91 2.51 -10.20 -0.27
N ALA A 92 3.71 -10.41 -0.80
CA ALA A 92 4.56 -11.55 -0.49
C ALA A 92 5.86 -11.05 0.12
N GLY A 93 6.29 -11.62 1.24
CA GLY A 93 7.50 -11.25 1.95
C GLY A 93 8.46 -12.42 2.14
N TYR A 94 9.75 -12.12 2.12
CA TYR A 94 10.82 -13.05 2.43
C TYR A 94 11.69 -12.49 3.56
N VAL A 95 11.77 -13.22 4.66
CA VAL A 95 12.54 -12.84 5.86
C VAL A 95 14.03 -13.06 5.58
N LEU A 96 14.75 -11.97 5.39
CA LEU A 96 16.20 -11.96 5.16
C LEU A 96 16.95 -12.16 6.48
N THR A 97 16.52 -11.44 7.51
CA THR A 97 17.04 -11.53 8.88
C THR A 97 15.89 -11.39 9.89
N PRO A 98 16.08 -11.67 11.18
CA PRO A 98 15.03 -11.45 12.19
C PRO A 98 14.47 -10.03 12.25
N LYS A 99 15.17 -9.06 11.65
CA LYS A 99 14.76 -7.64 11.62
C LYS A 99 14.53 -7.08 10.22
N LEU A 100 14.80 -7.86 9.17
CA LEU A 100 14.71 -7.37 7.79
C LEU A 100 13.90 -8.30 6.92
N LEU A 101 12.86 -7.77 6.31
CA LEU A 101 11.98 -8.42 5.34
C LEU A 101 12.13 -7.75 3.98
N ALA A 102 12.36 -8.52 2.93
CA ALA A 102 12.13 -8.08 1.56
C ALA A 102 10.69 -8.43 1.17
N PHE A 103 10.00 -7.53 0.47
CA PHE A 103 8.63 -7.79 0.04
C PHE A 103 8.38 -7.35 -1.40
N ALA A 104 7.43 -8.00 -2.03
CA ALA A 104 6.82 -7.59 -3.29
C ALA A 104 5.32 -7.44 -3.10
N LYS A 105 4.72 -6.54 -3.88
CA LYS A 105 3.28 -6.28 -3.88
C LYS A 105 2.75 -6.22 -5.30
N VAL A 106 1.52 -6.68 -5.48
CA VAL A 106 0.74 -6.48 -6.69
C VAL A 106 -0.70 -6.19 -6.29
N GLY A 107 -1.32 -5.23 -6.92
CA GLY A 107 -2.66 -4.80 -6.53
C GLY A 107 -3.35 -3.99 -7.62
N TYR A 108 -4.53 -3.53 -7.25
CA TYR A 108 -5.38 -2.71 -8.08
C TYR A 108 -5.58 -1.36 -7.41
N ASP A 109 -5.41 -0.32 -8.20
CA ASP A 109 -5.46 1.07 -7.79
C ASP A 109 -6.66 1.75 -8.44
N THR A 110 -7.35 2.56 -7.67
CA THR A 110 -8.40 3.44 -8.15
C THR A 110 -8.07 4.87 -7.73
N THR A 111 -7.65 5.68 -8.68
CA THR A 111 -7.37 7.09 -8.47
C THR A 111 -8.53 7.94 -8.96
N ARG A 112 -9.06 8.80 -8.10
CA ARG A 112 -10.09 9.77 -8.46
C ARG A 112 -9.45 11.08 -8.88
N PHE A 113 -9.77 11.54 -10.08
CA PHE A 113 -9.39 12.87 -10.58
C PHE A 113 -10.60 13.80 -10.52
N GLU A 114 -10.40 14.99 -9.98
CA GLU A 114 -11.34 16.10 -10.07
C GLU A 114 -10.89 17.03 -11.19
N ILE A 115 -11.69 17.09 -12.26
CA ILE A 115 -11.51 18.05 -13.35
C ILE A 115 -12.49 19.19 -13.06
N ALA A 116 -11.96 20.42 -12.89
CA ALA A 116 -12.80 21.60 -12.75
C ALA A 116 -13.65 21.74 -14.03
N ASP A 117 -14.97 21.65 -13.90
CA ASP A 117 -16.03 21.78 -14.92
C ASP A 117 -16.56 20.50 -15.63
N GLU A 118 -15.99 19.32 -15.52
CA GLU A 118 -16.49 18.14 -16.28
C GLU A 118 -16.80 16.88 -15.45
N GLY A 119 -16.88 16.96 -14.13
CA GLY A 119 -17.29 15.78 -13.32
C GLY A 119 -16.11 14.88 -12.92
N HIS A 120 -16.44 13.77 -12.25
CA HIS A 120 -15.45 12.85 -11.67
C HIS A 120 -15.13 11.73 -12.67
N ASN A 121 -13.86 11.55 -13.01
CA ASN A 121 -13.35 10.37 -13.70
C ASN A 121 -12.51 9.52 -12.72
N ASN A 122 -12.79 8.21 -12.68
CA ASN A 122 -11.97 7.26 -11.97
C ASN A 122 -11.03 6.60 -12.99
N LEU A 123 -9.72 6.70 -12.76
CA LEU A 123 -8.72 5.94 -13.47
C LEU A 123 -8.39 4.71 -12.63
N GLU A 124 -8.45 3.57 -13.26
CA GLU A 124 -8.13 2.27 -12.69
C GLU A 124 -6.80 1.79 -13.26
N GLY A 125 -6.00 1.11 -12.44
CA GLY A 125 -4.69 0.66 -12.86
C GLY A 125 -4.16 -0.51 -12.05
N VAL A 126 -3.23 -1.24 -12.63
CA VAL A 126 -2.46 -2.28 -11.94
C VAL A 126 -1.26 -1.62 -11.27
N ARG A 127 -1.13 -1.82 -9.95
CA ARG A 127 -0.01 -1.36 -9.15
C ARG A 127 0.85 -2.55 -8.76
N TYR A 128 2.15 -2.44 -8.94
CA TYR A 128 3.12 -3.41 -8.46
C TYR A 128 4.37 -2.73 -7.93
N GLY A 129 5.06 -3.40 -7.04
CA GLY A 129 6.24 -2.84 -6.42
C GLY A 129 6.93 -3.82 -5.48
N GLY A 130 7.98 -3.32 -4.85
CA GLY A 130 8.72 -4.09 -3.88
C GLY A 130 9.61 -3.19 -3.02
N GLY A 131 10.04 -3.75 -1.91
CA GLY A 131 10.80 -2.96 -0.95
C GLY A 131 11.36 -3.77 0.19
N LEU A 132 11.83 -3.04 1.17
CA LEU A 132 12.38 -3.58 2.41
C LEU A 132 11.61 -3.01 3.59
N GLU A 133 11.38 -3.85 4.60
CA GLU A 133 10.80 -3.47 5.87
C GLU A 133 11.77 -3.85 6.98
N TYR A 134 12.10 -2.91 7.86
CA TYR A 134 12.99 -3.10 8.99
C TYR A 134 12.21 -2.94 10.31
N SER A 135 12.25 -3.99 11.14
CA SER A 135 11.68 -3.94 12.50
C SER A 135 12.60 -3.21 13.45
N VAL A 136 12.22 -1.98 13.77
CA VAL A 136 12.96 -1.13 14.74
C VAL A 136 12.79 -1.69 16.16
N THR A 137 11.57 -2.10 16.50
CA THR A 137 11.20 -2.82 17.70
C THR A 137 10.31 -4.01 17.32
N PRO A 138 9.95 -4.92 18.25
CA PRO A 138 9.00 -6.00 17.94
C PRO A 138 7.63 -5.50 17.41
N ARG A 139 7.28 -4.25 17.68
CA ARG A 139 5.99 -3.67 17.30
C ARG A 139 6.06 -2.50 16.32
N THR A 140 7.25 -1.94 16.08
CA THR A 140 7.40 -0.79 15.19
C THR A 140 8.28 -1.14 14.01
N TYR A 141 7.91 -0.67 12.84
CA TYR A 141 8.68 -0.87 11.63
C TYR A 141 8.85 0.43 10.84
N ILE A 142 9.87 0.44 10.01
CA ILE A 142 10.06 1.39 8.91
C ILE A 142 10.17 0.61 7.62
N SER A 143 9.78 1.21 6.51
CA SER A 143 9.85 0.59 5.19
C SER A 143 10.32 1.56 4.12
N ALA A 144 10.94 1.01 3.10
CA ALA A 144 11.22 1.71 1.85
C ALA A 144 10.71 0.84 0.69
N GLU A 145 9.97 1.44 -0.22
CA GLU A 145 9.30 0.77 -1.32
C GLU A 145 9.50 1.55 -2.61
N TYR A 146 9.76 0.86 -3.69
CA TYR A 146 9.57 1.36 -5.05
C TYR A 146 8.32 0.72 -5.62
N ARG A 147 7.47 1.50 -6.23
CA ARG A 147 6.24 1.01 -6.88
C ARG A 147 5.99 1.71 -8.20
N ARG A 148 5.32 0.97 -9.07
CA ARG A 148 4.84 1.45 -10.35
C ARG A 148 3.37 1.15 -10.49
N THR A 149 2.61 2.12 -10.98
CA THR A 149 1.19 1.97 -11.35
C THR A 149 1.09 2.13 -12.86
N GLU A 150 0.48 1.18 -13.53
CA GLU A 150 0.15 1.25 -14.96
C GLU A 150 -1.36 1.45 -15.09
N TYR A 151 -1.75 2.58 -15.64
CA TYR A 151 -3.15 2.93 -15.85
C TYR A 151 -3.65 2.36 -17.18
N GLU A 152 -4.90 1.90 -17.21
CA GLU A 152 -5.61 1.60 -18.43
C GLU A 152 -5.78 2.92 -19.24
N ASP A 153 -6.03 2.85 -20.56
CA ASP A 153 -6.23 4.01 -21.46
C ASP A 153 -5.00 4.84 -21.88
N HIS A 154 -3.80 4.25 -21.95
CA HIS A 154 -2.60 4.90 -22.53
C HIS A 154 -2.10 6.16 -21.80
N PHE A 155 -2.53 6.41 -20.59
CA PHE A 155 -2.07 7.54 -19.76
C PHE A 155 -0.64 7.40 -19.23
N GLY A 156 0.04 6.29 -19.54
CA GLY A 156 1.42 6.05 -19.09
C GLY A 156 1.50 5.47 -17.68
N GLY A 157 2.72 5.23 -17.22
CA GLY A 157 3.01 4.70 -15.90
C GLY A 157 3.38 5.81 -14.92
N ARG A 158 3.10 5.58 -13.64
CA ARG A 158 3.51 6.41 -12.50
C ARG A 158 4.49 5.61 -11.65
N ASP A 159 5.67 6.14 -11.48
CA ASP A 159 6.70 5.58 -10.61
C ASP A 159 6.73 6.34 -9.29
N ALA A 160 6.91 5.63 -8.17
CA ALA A 160 6.99 6.27 -6.86
C ALA A 160 8.00 5.57 -5.95
N GLY A 161 8.77 6.38 -5.24
CA GLY A 161 9.57 5.98 -4.10
C GLY A 161 8.85 6.34 -2.80
N ILE A 162 8.58 5.36 -1.95
CA ILE A 162 7.78 5.52 -0.73
C ILE A 162 8.61 5.11 0.48
N VAL A 163 8.54 5.90 1.53
CA VAL A 163 8.98 5.50 2.87
C VAL A 163 7.77 5.39 3.78
N GLY A 164 7.80 4.43 4.69
CA GLY A 164 6.71 4.18 5.63
C GLY A 164 7.22 3.97 7.04
N ALA A 165 6.36 4.24 8.00
CA ALA A 165 6.57 3.88 9.39
C ALA A 165 5.24 3.43 10.01
N GLY A 166 5.28 2.44 10.90
CA GLY A 166 4.04 1.93 11.46
C GLY A 166 4.23 0.99 12.64
N PHE A 167 3.10 0.43 13.03
CA PHE A 167 2.98 -0.53 14.10
C PHE A 167 2.47 -1.87 13.57
N ARG A 168 2.93 -2.93 14.21
CA ARG A 168 2.51 -4.31 14.00
C ARG A 168 1.94 -4.88 15.30
N PHE A 169 0.82 -5.60 15.20
CA PHE A 169 0.06 -6.13 16.33
C PHE A 169 0.06 -7.65 16.36
#